data_d5aba4c0e921e86be7afb0318f378e08
#
_entry.id   d5aba4c0e921e86be7afb0318f378e08
#
_cell.length_a   1.000
_cell.length_b   1.000
_cell.length_c   1.000
_cell.angle_alpha   90.00
_cell.angle_beta   90.00
_cell.angle_gamma   90.00
#
_symmetry.space_group_name_H-M   'P 1'
#
loop_
_entity.id
_entity.type
_entity.pdbx_description
1 polymer ?
#
loop_
_entity_poly.entity_id
_entity_poly.type
_entity_poly.pdbx_seq_one_letter_code
_entity_poly.pdbx_strand_id
1 'polypeptide(L)'
;MAKSTGKARRQPQHHSHRVSEQKTKNEPAVVEEAREVAAVAVAEPPAAKAAAPVVKVAAAVVKAAAAPAVKAAKVEEAEKVEAAEQRAAGTDAATLDEETNAKYEQVKGGKLYIRDLQQMDVHELHGIAKQEGIADYIGLKKQDLIFQILRARIRQNGLMYGEGVLEILPDGFGFLRSPEYNYLPCPDDIYISPSQIRRFGLRNGHVVQGQTRPPKESERYFALLRVEAINGEDPERITEVTNFEDLTPLHPKTRFILETDTKELNMRIVDLVTPIGKGQRMLIVAPPRTGKTVLLQKIANSISKNNPEVILIVLLIDERPEEVTDMERNTKAEVVSSTFDEPASRHVQVAEMVIEKAKRYVEFGKDVVILLDSITRLARAYNTEVPHSGKILTGGVDANALQKPKRFFGAARKLEEGGSLTILGTALVDTGSKMDEVIFEEFKGTGNAELHLDRRLVDKRVWPAIDINSSGTRREELLLDPKELELVYRLRRVLSDMNPVEAIELLRGRLEKVPSNAQFLMSMNLD
;
A
#
# COMPACT_ATOMS: atom_id res chain seq x y z
N MET A 1 78.76 -30.83 4.63
CA MET A 1 78.59 -32.29 4.75
C MET A 1 77.19 -32.56 4.21
N ALA A 2 77.08 -33.01 2.99
CA ALA A 2 77.06 -34.39 2.51
C ALA A 2 75.74 -35.06 2.97
N LYS A 3 74.82 -35.58 2.18
CA LYS A 3 74.71 -36.22 0.88
C LYS A 3 73.21 -36.42 0.63
N SER A 4 72.62 -36.13 -0.54
CA SER A 4 72.51 -37.02 -1.69
C SER A 4 71.54 -38.18 -1.48
N THR A 5 70.61 -38.36 -2.25
CA THR A 5 70.16 -39.12 -3.43
C THR A 5 68.68 -39.46 -3.31
N GLY A 6 67.86 -39.60 -4.28
CA GLY A 6 67.93 -39.78 -5.70
C GLY A 6 66.59 -40.27 -6.25
N LYS A 7 66.33 -39.87 -7.47
CA LYS A 7 65.53 -40.48 -8.54
C LYS A 7 64.53 -41.60 -8.24
N ALA A 8 63.31 -41.47 -8.76
CA ALA A 8 62.83 -42.27 -9.88
C ALA A 8 61.50 -41.83 -10.46
N ARG A 9 61.56 -41.55 -11.73
CA ARG A 9 60.59 -41.33 -12.77
C ARG A 9 59.92 -42.65 -13.15
N ARG A 10 58.61 -42.71 -13.30
CA ARG A 10 57.89 -43.59 -14.20
C ARG A 10 56.52 -43.06 -14.58
N GLN A 11 56.36 -42.62 -15.79
CA GLN A 11 55.26 -42.76 -16.72
C GLN A 11 55.70 -43.92 -17.71
N PRO A 12 54.83 -44.37 -18.63
CA PRO A 12 53.38 -44.42 -18.80
C PRO A 12 52.91 -45.88 -19.13
N GLN A 13 51.58 -46.08 -19.25
CA GLN A 13 51.14 -47.01 -20.31
C GLN A 13 49.67 -46.83 -20.67
N HIS A 14 49.47 -46.60 -21.94
CA HIS A 14 48.24 -46.71 -22.71
C HIS A 14 47.71 -48.18 -22.68
N HIS A 15 46.40 -48.35 -22.61
CA HIS A 15 45.69 -49.44 -23.22
C HIS A 15 44.41 -48.95 -23.89
N SER A 16 44.50 -48.92 -25.22
CA SER A 16 43.44 -48.97 -26.19
C SER A 16 42.80 -50.35 -26.24
N HIS A 17 41.49 -50.45 -26.17
CA HIS A 17 40.75 -51.55 -26.78
C HIS A 17 39.65 -50.99 -27.69
N ARG A 18 39.83 -51.30 -28.93
CA ARG A 18 38.98 -51.12 -30.10
C ARG A 18 38.17 -52.43 -30.24
N VAL A 19 37.10 -52.37 -31.04
CA VAL A 19 36.22 -53.41 -31.62
C VAL A 19 34.82 -53.38 -30.99
N SER A 20 33.72 -53.28 -31.72
CA SER A 20 33.43 -53.50 -33.15
C SER A 20 32.05 -52.85 -33.47
N GLU A 21 31.98 -52.43 -34.70
CA GLU A 21 30.74 -52.05 -35.40
C GLU A 21 29.77 -53.23 -35.51
N GLN A 22 28.48 -52.98 -35.34
CA GLN A 22 27.47 -53.68 -36.15
C GLN A 22 26.38 -52.70 -36.59
N LYS A 23 26.45 -52.49 -37.91
CA LYS A 23 25.35 -51.88 -38.70
C LYS A 23 24.23 -52.92 -38.79
N THR A 24 23.00 -52.47 -38.57
CA THR A 24 21.85 -52.97 -39.33
C THR A 24 21.00 -51.81 -39.80
N LYS A 25 20.98 -51.71 -41.11
CA LYS A 25 20.04 -50.94 -41.93
C LYS A 25 18.62 -51.48 -41.72
N ASN A 26 17.65 -50.59 -41.66
CA ASN A 26 16.39 -50.72 -42.38
C ASN A 26 15.65 -49.39 -42.37
N GLU A 27 15.68 -48.70 -43.46
CA GLU A 27 14.63 -47.92 -44.09
C GLU A 27 14.22 -48.73 -45.35
N PRO A 28 13.09 -48.45 -46.02
CA PRO A 28 11.98 -47.51 -45.85
C PRO A 28 10.59 -48.15 -46.09
N ALA A 29 9.52 -47.44 -45.79
CA ALA A 29 8.29 -47.54 -46.58
C ALA A 29 7.49 -46.21 -46.50
N VAL A 30 7.60 -45.52 -47.60
CA VAL A 30 6.69 -44.49 -48.08
C VAL A 30 5.36 -45.15 -48.44
N VAL A 31 4.24 -44.65 -47.92
CA VAL A 31 2.93 -44.75 -48.55
C VAL A 31 2.33 -43.38 -48.57
N GLU A 32 2.28 -42.88 -49.79
CA GLU A 32 1.59 -41.73 -50.32
C GLU A 32 0.19 -42.20 -50.75
N GLU A 33 -0.85 -41.62 -50.20
CA GLU A 33 -2.19 -41.60 -50.79
C GLU A 33 -2.84 -40.29 -50.32
N ALA A 34 -2.83 -39.33 -51.18
CA ALA A 34 -3.82 -38.91 -52.21
C ALA A 34 -5.12 -38.39 -51.61
N ARG A 35 -5.20 -37.07 -51.66
CA ARG A 35 -6.28 -36.20 -52.07
C ARG A 35 -7.71 -36.79 -52.05
N GLU A 36 -8.56 -36.17 -51.25
CA GLU A 36 -9.87 -35.80 -51.78
C GLU A 36 -10.35 -34.45 -51.21
N VAL A 37 -10.60 -33.54 -52.14
CA VAL A 37 -11.11 -32.20 -51.98
C VAL A 37 -12.63 -32.31 -51.87
N ALA A 38 -13.21 -31.84 -50.81
CA ALA A 38 -14.61 -31.49 -50.76
C ALA A 38 -14.76 -30.07 -50.22
N ALA A 39 -14.90 -29.16 -51.16
CA ALA A 39 -15.42 -27.83 -50.94
C ALA A 39 -16.89 -27.93 -50.55
N VAL A 40 -17.27 -27.43 -49.37
CA VAL A 40 -18.66 -27.10 -49.07
C VAL A 40 -18.75 -25.61 -48.78
N ALA A 41 -19.63 -25.03 -49.59
CA ALA A 41 -19.88 -23.61 -49.77
C ALA A 41 -20.26 -22.85 -48.49
N VAL A 42 -19.78 -21.64 -48.48
CA VAL A 42 -20.28 -20.50 -47.70
C VAL A 42 -21.76 -20.28 -48.04
N ALA A 43 -22.62 -20.31 -47.05
CA ALA A 43 -23.97 -19.80 -47.14
C ALA A 43 -24.13 -18.63 -46.16
N GLU A 44 -24.17 -17.44 -46.71
CA GLU A 44 -24.71 -16.25 -46.05
C GLU A 44 -26.21 -16.44 -45.77
N PRO A 45 -26.76 -16.01 -44.63
CA PRO A 45 -28.20 -15.90 -44.44
C PRO A 45 -28.73 -14.60 -45.03
N PRO A 46 -29.95 -14.66 -45.66
CA PRO A 46 -30.52 -13.54 -46.39
C PRO A 46 -31.11 -12.47 -45.46
N ALA A 47 -30.98 -11.24 -45.92
CA ALA A 47 -31.68 -10.08 -45.40
C ALA A 47 -33.21 -10.24 -45.64
N ALA A 48 -33.99 -10.18 -44.57
CA ALA A 48 -35.43 -10.01 -44.66
C ALA A 48 -35.84 -8.67 -44.03
N LYS A 49 -36.26 -7.77 -44.91
CA LYS A 49 -37.11 -6.61 -44.60
C LYS A 49 -38.50 -7.10 -44.18
N ALA A 50 -39.06 -6.51 -43.11
CA ALA A 50 -40.50 -6.16 -43.00
C ALA A 50 -40.71 -5.51 -41.63
N ALA A 51 -40.89 -4.24 -41.57
CA ALA A 51 -42.11 -3.45 -41.34
C ALA A 51 -42.88 -3.81 -40.05
N ALA A 52 -42.95 -2.76 -39.22
CA ALA A 52 -43.82 -2.65 -38.05
C ALA A 52 -45.30 -2.85 -38.35
N PRO A 53 -46.11 -3.08 -37.30
CA PRO A 53 -47.13 -2.07 -37.05
C PRO A 53 -47.15 -1.53 -35.62
N VAL A 54 -47.26 -0.24 -35.55
CA VAL A 54 -47.68 0.58 -34.42
C VAL A 54 -49.11 0.20 -34.07
N VAL A 55 -49.33 -0.29 -32.86
CA VAL A 55 -50.68 -0.35 -32.28
C VAL A 55 -50.79 0.76 -31.24
N LYS A 56 -51.47 1.82 -31.64
CA LYS A 56 -52.09 2.78 -30.75
C LYS A 56 -53.21 2.08 -29.99
N VAL A 57 -53.14 2.01 -28.69
CA VAL A 57 -54.29 1.73 -27.84
C VAL A 57 -54.66 3.02 -27.10
N ALA A 58 -55.85 3.46 -27.42
CA ALA A 58 -56.49 4.65 -26.91
C ALA A 58 -56.81 4.54 -25.41
N ALA A 59 -56.74 5.66 -24.74
CA ALA A 59 -57.20 5.87 -23.40
C ALA A 59 -58.69 5.54 -23.27
N ALA A 60 -59.01 4.63 -22.34
CA ALA A 60 -60.35 4.53 -21.79
C ALA A 60 -60.34 5.06 -20.36
N VAL A 61 -60.94 6.21 -20.20
CA VAL A 61 -61.30 6.81 -18.94
C VAL A 61 -62.45 6.03 -18.35
N VAL A 62 -62.23 5.32 -17.23
CA VAL A 62 -63.32 4.89 -16.36
C VAL A 62 -63.17 5.59 -15.03
N LYS A 63 -64.11 6.53 -14.79
CA LYS A 63 -64.38 7.09 -13.47
C LYS A 63 -64.91 5.99 -12.56
N ALA A 64 -64.23 5.74 -11.47
CA ALA A 64 -64.85 5.21 -10.26
C ALA A 64 -64.36 6.03 -9.06
N ALA A 65 -65.30 6.70 -8.45
CA ALA A 65 -65.14 7.54 -7.26
C ALA A 65 -65.07 6.65 -6.00
N ALA A 66 -64.49 7.27 -4.96
CA ALA A 66 -64.49 6.87 -3.54
C ALA A 66 -63.36 6.00 -3.06
N ALA A 67 -62.32 6.65 -2.50
CA ALA A 67 -61.84 6.57 -1.10
C ALA A 67 -60.49 7.32 -0.91
N PRO A 68 -60.48 8.54 -0.45
CA PRO A 68 -59.26 9.20 0.05
C PRO A 68 -59.36 9.68 1.49
N ALA A 69 -59.87 8.87 2.42
CA ALA A 69 -59.96 9.34 3.81
C ALA A 69 -59.06 8.56 4.79
N VAL A 70 -58.58 7.35 4.44
CA VAL A 70 -57.83 6.49 5.36
C VAL A 70 -56.30 6.57 5.14
N LYS A 71 -55.83 7.05 3.96
CA LYS A 71 -54.40 7.24 3.70
C LYS A 71 -53.86 8.59 4.15
N ALA A 72 -54.66 9.64 4.14
CA ALA A 72 -54.24 10.96 4.61
C ALA A 72 -54.04 11.00 6.15
N ALA A 73 -54.91 10.32 6.91
CA ALA A 73 -54.80 10.26 8.37
C ALA A 73 -53.54 9.51 8.86
N LYS A 74 -53.10 8.48 8.13
CA LYS A 74 -51.88 7.73 8.50
C LYS A 74 -50.58 8.47 8.13
N VAL A 75 -50.59 9.29 7.11
CA VAL A 75 -49.41 10.11 6.75
C VAL A 75 -49.29 11.29 7.69
N GLU A 76 -50.41 11.94 8.07
CA GLU A 76 -50.42 13.05 9.05
C GLU A 76 -50.07 12.59 10.47
N GLU A 77 -50.42 11.38 10.87
CA GLU A 77 -50.03 10.79 12.14
C GLU A 77 -48.55 10.36 12.16
N ALA A 78 -48.01 9.87 11.04
CA ALA A 78 -46.57 9.58 10.89
C ALA A 78 -45.72 10.86 10.88
N GLU A 79 -46.16 11.92 10.18
CA GLU A 79 -45.46 13.20 10.18
C GLU A 79 -45.55 13.91 11.56
N LYS A 80 -46.65 13.74 12.31
CA LYS A 80 -46.75 14.27 13.69
C LYS A 80 -45.93 13.50 14.68
N VAL A 81 -45.74 12.20 14.51
CA VAL A 81 -44.86 11.38 15.34
C VAL A 81 -43.39 11.69 15.04
N GLU A 82 -43.03 11.84 13.76
CA GLU A 82 -41.67 12.28 13.39
C GLU A 82 -41.36 13.70 13.84
N ALA A 83 -42.31 14.63 13.75
CA ALA A 83 -42.14 16.00 14.25
C ALA A 83 -42.15 16.11 15.79
N ALA A 84 -42.81 15.19 16.49
CA ALA A 84 -42.77 15.09 17.95
C ALA A 84 -41.47 14.43 18.44
N GLU A 85 -40.95 13.42 17.72
CA GLU A 85 -39.64 12.83 18.00
C GLU A 85 -38.48 13.80 17.70
N GLN A 86 -38.59 14.60 16.63
CA GLN A 86 -37.60 15.65 16.32
C GLN A 86 -37.66 16.84 17.32
N ARG A 87 -38.81 17.14 17.91
CA ARG A 87 -38.93 18.18 18.97
C ARG A 87 -38.49 17.67 20.33
N ALA A 88 -38.73 16.42 20.66
CA ALA A 88 -38.21 15.80 21.88
C ALA A 88 -36.70 15.57 21.83
N ALA A 89 -36.17 15.26 20.64
CA ALA A 89 -34.72 15.14 20.43
C ALA A 89 -34.00 16.52 20.45
N GLY A 90 -34.69 17.61 20.16
CA GLY A 90 -34.07 18.94 20.06
C GLY A 90 -33.95 19.72 21.38
N THR A 91 -34.74 19.37 22.41
CA THR A 91 -34.73 20.12 23.70
C THR A 91 -33.95 19.41 24.79
N ASP A 92 -33.89 18.06 24.77
CA ASP A 92 -33.07 17.31 25.72
C ASP A 92 -31.61 17.14 25.25
N ALA A 93 -31.35 17.22 23.92
CA ALA A 93 -30.00 17.13 23.38
C ALA A 93 -29.14 18.37 23.67
N ALA A 94 -29.73 19.57 23.66
CA ALA A 94 -28.97 20.82 23.86
C ALA A 94 -28.53 21.04 25.32
N THR A 95 -29.34 20.62 26.31
CA THR A 95 -28.98 20.73 27.74
C THR A 95 -28.07 19.56 28.21
N LEU A 96 -28.20 18.40 27.63
CA LEU A 96 -27.24 17.30 27.79
C LEU A 96 -25.87 17.60 27.18
N ASP A 97 -25.83 18.41 26.12
CA ASP A 97 -24.58 18.76 25.41
C ASP A 97 -23.69 19.73 26.22
N GLU A 98 -24.24 20.64 27.03
CA GLU A 98 -23.41 21.57 27.82
C GLU A 98 -22.79 20.92 29.06
N GLU A 99 -23.52 20.09 29.79
CA GLU A 99 -22.95 19.33 30.93
C GLU A 99 -22.00 18.23 30.48
N THR A 100 -22.29 17.57 29.34
CA THR A 100 -21.41 16.58 28.75
C THR A 100 -20.18 17.22 28.11
N ASN A 101 -20.28 18.39 27.48
CA ASN A 101 -19.12 19.15 27.01
C ASN A 101 -18.23 19.64 28.16
N ALA A 102 -18.77 20.10 29.27
CA ALA A 102 -17.96 20.50 30.43
C ALA A 102 -17.21 19.33 31.06
N LYS A 103 -17.86 18.16 31.17
CA LYS A 103 -17.21 16.91 31.62
C LYS A 103 -16.18 16.42 30.62
N TYR A 104 -16.42 16.62 29.32
CA TYR A 104 -15.52 16.23 28.26
C TYR A 104 -14.24 17.08 28.22
N GLU A 105 -14.35 18.38 28.37
CA GLU A 105 -13.16 19.27 28.44
C GLU A 105 -12.28 18.93 29.66
N GLN A 106 -12.87 18.46 30.76
CA GLN A 106 -12.13 17.93 31.89
C GLN A 106 -11.43 16.59 31.58
N VAL A 107 -12.08 15.72 30.79
CA VAL A 107 -11.53 14.41 30.38
C VAL A 107 -10.49 14.57 29.27
N LYS A 108 -10.65 15.55 28.35
CA LYS A 108 -9.68 15.91 27.30
C LYS A 108 -8.34 16.39 27.89
N GLY A 109 -8.37 16.96 29.09
CA GLY A 109 -7.18 17.26 29.90
C GLY A 109 -6.58 16.04 30.63
N GLY A 110 -7.27 14.95 30.69
CA GLY A 110 -6.83 13.67 31.31
C GLY A 110 -6.13 12.76 30.28
N LYS A 111 -4.93 12.37 30.57
CA LYS A 111 -3.84 11.90 29.72
C LYS A 111 -3.99 10.53 29.02
N LEU A 112 -5.15 9.95 28.75
CA LEU A 112 -5.20 8.63 28.10
C LEU A 112 -6.30 8.54 27.03
N TYR A 113 -5.86 8.61 25.78
CA TYR A 113 -6.66 8.29 24.61
C TYR A 113 -6.70 6.76 24.37
N ILE A 114 -7.68 6.26 23.64
CA ILE A 114 -7.74 4.85 23.23
C ILE A 114 -6.43 4.42 22.57
N ARG A 115 -5.86 5.25 21.72
CA ARG A 115 -4.59 5.01 21.03
C ARG A 115 -3.41 4.82 22.00
N ASP A 116 -3.35 5.59 23.08
CA ASP A 116 -2.27 5.45 24.07
C ASP A 116 -2.31 4.07 24.73
N LEU A 117 -3.50 3.56 25.05
CA LEU A 117 -3.67 2.20 25.59
C LEU A 117 -3.27 1.12 24.56
N GLN A 118 -3.55 1.34 23.27
CA GLN A 118 -3.18 0.41 22.21
C GLN A 118 -1.66 0.32 22.00
N GLN A 119 -0.93 1.41 22.25
CA GLN A 119 0.55 1.45 22.15
C GLN A 119 1.25 0.86 23.37
N MET A 120 0.61 0.83 24.55
CA MET A 120 1.19 0.29 25.78
C MET A 120 1.46 -1.22 25.70
N ASP A 121 2.45 -1.67 26.44
CA ASP A 121 2.70 -3.10 26.61
C ASP A 121 1.70 -3.76 27.59
N VAL A 122 1.70 -5.09 27.64
CA VAL A 122 0.75 -5.86 28.50
C VAL A 122 1.02 -5.61 29.98
N HIS A 123 2.28 -5.35 30.39
CA HIS A 123 2.64 -5.10 31.77
C HIS A 123 2.14 -3.74 32.25
N GLU A 124 2.24 -2.72 31.42
CA GLU A 124 1.70 -1.39 31.68
C GLU A 124 0.17 -1.43 31.81
N LEU A 125 -0.48 -2.13 30.87
CA LEU A 125 -1.93 -2.34 30.89
C LEU A 125 -2.40 -3.09 32.14
N HIS A 126 -1.66 -4.10 32.62
CA HIS A 126 -1.94 -4.77 33.90
C HIS A 126 -1.85 -3.81 35.08
N GLY A 127 -0.89 -2.89 35.07
CA GLY A 127 -0.76 -1.83 36.09
C GLY A 127 -2.00 -0.94 36.14
N ILE A 128 -2.49 -0.52 34.98
CA ILE A 128 -3.71 0.29 34.83
C ILE A 128 -4.95 -0.51 35.27
N ALA A 129 -5.10 -1.74 34.81
CA ALA A 129 -6.25 -2.60 35.16
C ALA A 129 -6.38 -2.81 36.68
N LYS A 130 -5.24 -2.94 37.37
CA LYS A 130 -5.18 -3.01 38.82
C LYS A 130 -5.61 -1.72 39.51
N GLN A 131 -5.20 -0.56 38.97
CA GLN A 131 -5.61 0.75 39.47
C GLN A 131 -7.10 1.02 39.29
N GLU A 132 -7.68 0.58 38.17
CA GLU A 132 -9.10 0.70 37.87
C GLU A 132 -9.99 -0.36 38.59
N GLY A 133 -9.38 -1.24 39.35
CA GLY A 133 -10.09 -2.26 40.14
C GLY A 133 -10.77 -3.35 39.31
N ILE A 134 -10.23 -3.68 38.14
CA ILE A 134 -10.77 -4.72 37.27
C ILE A 134 -10.43 -6.09 37.86
N ALA A 135 -11.46 -6.92 38.08
CA ALA A 135 -11.25 -8.31 38.48
C ALA A 135 -10.86 -9.16 37.27
N ASP A 136 -10.07 -10.23 37.52
CA ASP A 136 -9.71 -11.26 36.52
C ASP A 136 -9.03 -10.74 35.24
N TYR A 137 -8.20 -9.70 35.35
CA TYR A 137 -7.45 -9.14 34.21
C TYR A 137 -6.25 -10.01 33.77
N ILE A 138 -5.81 -10.95 34.65
CA ILE A 138 -4.65 -11.82 34.38
C ILE A 138 -5.05 -12.91 33.39
N GLY A 139 -4.33 -13.02 32.26
CA GLY A 139 -4.61 -14.01 31.21
C GLY A 139 -5.52 -13.54 30.08
N LEU A 140 -6.02 -12.32 30.14
CA LEU A 140 -6.72 -11.71 29.03
C LEU A 140 -5.75 -11.36 27.89
N LYS A 141 -6.22 -11.44 26.63
CA LYS A 141 -5.49 -10.91 25.49
C LYS A 141 -5.40 -9.40 25.60
N LYS A 142 -4.35 -8.80 25.01
CA LYS A 142 -4.12 -7.35 25.03
C LYS A 142 -5.38 -6.55 24.65
N GLN A 143 -6.08 -6.95 23.61
CA GLN A 143 -7.30 -6.31 23.10
C GLN A 143 -8.46 -6.39 24.11
N ASP A 144 -8.70 -7.56 24.69
CA ASP A 144 -9.77 -7.75 25.70
C ASP A 144 -9.46 -6.97 26.97
N LEU A 145 -8.18 -6.88 27.35
CA LEU A 145 -7.72 -6.11 28.49
C LEU A 145 -7.96 -4.61 28.29
N ILE A 146 -7.59 -4.08 27.12
CA ILE A 146 -7.85 -2.68 26.74
C ILE A 146 -9.36 -2.41 26.78
N PHE A 147 -10.18 -3.30 26.21
CA PHE A 147 -11.64 -3.17 26.23
C PHE A 147 -12.20 -3.08 27.66
N GLN A 148 -11.71 -3.90 28.58
CA GLN A 148 -12.13 -3.86 30.00
C GLN A 148 -11.69 -2.57 30.69
N ILE A 149 -10.45 -2.10 30.44
CA ILE A 149 -9.96 -0.82 30.97
C ILE A 149 -10.82 0.34 30.48
N LEU A 150 -11.09 0.39 29.17
CA LEU A 150 -11.95 1.40 28.57
C LEU A 150 -13.34 1.39 29.18
N ARG A 151 -13.93 0.21 29.34
CA ARG A 151 -15.25 0.03 29.95
C ARG A 151 -15.30 0.50 31.41
N ALA A 152 -14.26 0.23 32.19
CA ALA A 152 -14.17 0.69 33.59
C ALA A 152 -14.07 2.22 33.67
N ARG A 153 -13.20 2.83 32.87
CA ARG A 153 -13.00 4.29 32.83
C ARG A 153 -14.23 5.06 32.39
N ILE A 154 -14.93 4.56 31.36
CA ILE A 154 -16.14 5.24 30.88
C ILE A 154 -17.24 5.17 31.93
N ARG A 155 -17.34 4.10 32.74
CA ARG A 155 -18.27 4.05 33.88
C ARG A 155 -17.98 5.13 34.92
N GLN A 156 -16.73 5.56 35.06
CA GLN A 156 -16.32 6.62 35.97
C GLN A 156 -16.48 8.03 35.34
N ASN A 157 -16.09 8.19 34.06
CA ASN A 157 -15.95 9.51 33.42
C ASN A 157 -17.01 9.83 32.35
N GLY A 158 -17.85 8.87 31.94
CA GLY A 158 -19.00 9.07 31.05
C GLY A 158 -18.69 9.04 29.55
N LEU A 159 -17.62 9.68 29.08
CA LEU A 159 -17.24 9.80 27.66
C LEU A 159 -15.73 9.61 27.46
N MET A 160 -15.35 9.18 26.28
CA MET A 160 -13.95 9.06 25.87
C MET A 160 -13.71 9.64 24.49
N TYR A 161 -12.46 9.94 24.19
CA TYR A 161 -12.01 10.34 22.87
C TYR A 161 -11.43 9.15 22.12
N GLY A 162 -11.90 8.95 20.88
CA GLY A 162 -11.43 7.87 20.03
C GLY A 162 -11.02 8.36 18.64
N GLU A 163 -10.05 7.65 18.07
CA GLU A 163 -9.53 7.89 16.73
C GLU A 163 -9.37 6.56 16.01
N GLY A 164 -9.61 6.54 14.71
CA GLY A 164 -9.32 5.38 13.86
C GLY A 164 -9.57 5.65 12.39
N VAL A 165 -9.20 4.68 11.58
CA VAL A 165 -9.39 4.70 10.12
C VAL A 165 -10.71 4.05 9.76
N LEU A 166 -11.56 4.75 9.05
CA LEU A 166 -12.90 4.28 8.71
C LEU A 166 -12.88 3.17 7.66
N GLU A 167 -13.46 2.02 8.02
CA GLU A 167 -13.86 0.94 7.13
C GLU A 167 -15.39 0.89 7.08
N ILE A 168 -15.99 1.11 5.90
CA ILE A 168 -17.44 1.04 5.69
C ILE A 168 -17.77 -0.36 5.17
N LEU A 169 -18.68 -1.03 5.85
CA LEU A 169 -19.17 -2.36 5.47
C LEU A 169 -20.32 -2.27 4.44
N PRO A 170 -20.60 -3.37 3.72
CA PRO A 170 -21.66 -3.39 2.69
C PRO A 170 -23.04 -2.96 3.20
N ASP A 171 -23.32 -3.16 4.49
CA ASP A 171 -24.58 -2.79 5.15
C ASP A 171 -24.70 -1.27 5.39
N GLY A 172 -23.67 -0.48 5.04
CA GLY A 172 -23.66 0.97 5.10
C GLY A 172 -23.28 1.57 6.45
N PHE A 173 -22.99 0.79 7.48
CA PHE A 173 -22.35 1.24 8.71
C PHE A 173 -20.83 1.04 8.62
N GLY A 174 -20.08 1.60 9.56
CA GLY A 174 -18.62 1.49 9.55
C GLY A 174 -18.01 1.26 10.91
N PHE A 175 -16.71 0.95 10.89
CA PHE A 175 -15.87 0.86 12.07
C PHE A 175 -14.62 1.71 11.90
N LEU A 176 -14.19 2.34 12.99
CA LEU A 176 -12.86 2.95 13.05
C LEU A 176 -11.87 1.89 13.48
N ARG A 177 -10.98 1.52 12.54
CA ARG A 177 -9.94 0.52 12.74
C ARG A 177 -8.64 1.17 13.21
N SER A 178 -7.92 0.49 14.09
CA SER A 178 -6.63 0.95 14.58
C SER A 178 -5.47 0.50 13.67
N PRO A 179 -4.53 1.38 13.31
CA PRO A 179 -3.29 0.99 12.64
C PRO A 179 -2.41 0.09 13.53
N GLU A 180 -2.49 0.21 14.85
CA GLU A 180 -1.74 -0.62 15.82
C GLU A 180 -2.07 -2.13 15.70
N TYR A 181 -3.23 -2.46 15.14
CA TYR A 181 -3.66 -3.84 14.86
C TYR A 181 -3.69 -4.13 13.35
N ASN A 182 -2.95 -3.38 12.57
CA ASN A 182 -2.93 -3.55 11.12
C ASN A 182 -4.34 -3.55 10.50
N TYR A 183 -5.26 -2.74 11.05
CA TYR A 183 -6.68 -2.65 10.66
C TYR A 183 -7.48 -3.95 10.82
N LEU A 184 -7.02 -4.89 11.69
CA LEU A 184 -7.79 -6.08 12.05
C LEU A 184 -9.05 -5.69 12.84
N PRO A 185 -10.18 -6.39 12.63
CA PRO A 185 -11.36 -6.25 13.49
C PRO A 185 -11.02 -6.58 14.94
N CYS A 186 -11.31 -5.63 15.83
CA CYS A 186 -11.00 -5.72 17.24
C CYS A 186 -12.22 -5.39 18.10
N PRO A 187 -12.31 -5.87 19.36
CA PRO A 187 -13.40 -5.54 20.28
C PRO A 187 -13.46 -4.05 20.65
N ASP A 188 -12.33 -3.36 20.57
CA ASP A 188 -12.15 -1.93 20.85
C ASP A 188 -12.38 -1.02 19.63
N ASP A 189 -12.80 -1.59 18.49
CA ASP A 189 -13.23 -0.80 17.34
C ASP A 189 -14.44 0.07 17.67
N ILE A 190 -14.48 1.24 17.04
CA ILE A 190 -15.53 2.23 17.27
C ILE A 190 -16.53 2.17 16.12
N TYR A 191 -17.78 1.86 16.44
CA TYR A 191 -18.88 1.85 15.47
C TYR A 191 -19.26 3.25 15.04
N ILE A 192 -19.48 3.44 13.74
CA ILE A 192 -20.06 4.66 13.13
C ILE A 192 -21.37 4.31 12.44
N SER A 193 -22.40 5.11 12.73
CA SER A 193 -23.72 4.92 12.15
C SER A 193 -23.79 5.35 10.68
N PRO A 194 -24.71 4.73 9.87
CA PRO A 194 -24.93 5.17 8.49
C PRO A 194 -25.35 6.63 8.36
N SER A 195 -26.05 7.18 9.36
CA SER A 195 -26.47 8.58 9.39
C SER A 195 -25.28 9.54 9.50
N GLN A 196 -24.30 9.24 10.36
CA GLN A 196 -23.06 10.01 10.47
C GLN A 196 -22.22 9.92 9.19
N ILE A 197 -22.08 8.72 8.61
CA ILE A 197 -21.37 8.51 7.35
C ILE A 197 -21.97 9.39 6.24
N ARG A 198 -23.30 9.39 6.11
CA ARG A 198 -23.98 10.21 5.09
C ARG A 198 -23.91 11.72 5.40
N ARG A 199 -24.08 12.12 6.67
CA ARG A 199 -24.05 13.52 7.07
C ARG A 199 -22.75 14.21 6.72
N PHE A 200 -21.61 13.56 6.96
CA PHE A 200 -20.28 14.09 6.71
C PHE A 200 -19.68 13.64 5.38
N GLY A 201 -20.39 12.85 4.55
CA GLY A 201 -19.85 12.33 3.29
C GLY A 201 -18.61 11.45 3.49
N LEU A 202 -18.54 10.70 4.60
CA LEU A 202 -17.38 9.88 4.93
C LEU A 202 -17.20 8.72 3.94
N ARG A 203 -15.94 8.40 3.66
CA ARG A 203 -15.54 7.31 2.76
C ARG A 203 -14.46 6.45 3.44
N ASN A 204 -14.25 5.24 2.91
CA ASN A 204 -13.18 4.38 3.36
C ASN A 204 -11.84 5.13 3.41
N GLY A 205 -11.08 4.90 4.47
CA GLY A 205 -9.76 5.48 4.65
C GLY A 205 -9.73 6.84 5.35
N HIS A 206 -10.86 7.53 5.60
CA HIS A 206 -10.86 8.73 6.44
C HIS A 206 -10.42 8.39 7.86
N VAL A 207 -9.51 9.18 8.39
CA VAL A 207 -9.15 9.16 9.81
C VAL A 207 -10.15 10.04 10.55
N VAL A 208 -10.99 9.42 11.37
CA VAL A 208 -12.05 10.10 12.09
C VAL A 208 -11.72 10.13 13.58
N GLN A 209 -11.85 11.29 14.17
CA GLN A 209 -11.62 11.54 15.59
C GLN A 209 -12.88 12.11 16.21
N GLY A 210 -13.19 11.71 17.45
CA GLY A 210 -14.34 12.26 18.13
C GLY A 210 -14.70 11.60 19.45
N GLN A 211 -15.81 12.04 19.99
CA GLN A 211 -16.36 11.54 21.24
C GLN A 211 -16.99 10.16 21.03
N THR A 212 -16.68 9.23 21.94
CA THR A 212 -17.22 7.88 21.94
C THR A 212 -17.97 7.57 23.23
N ARG A 213 -18.97 6.71 23.16
CA ARG A 213 -19.69 6.18 24.31
C ARG A 213 -19.46 4.67 24.47
N PRO A 214 -19.64 4.14 25.67
CA PRO A 214 -19.58 2.71 25.92
C PRO A 214 -20.70 1.96 25.19
N PRO A 215 -20.49 0.66 24.93
CA PRO A 215 -21.56 -0.20 24.45
C PRO A 215 -22.68 -0.30 25.50
N LYS A 216 -23.93 -0.23 25.04
CA LYS A 216 -25.12 -0.55 25.84
C LYS A 216 -25.19 -2.08 26.09
N GLU A 217 -26.10 -2.53 26.95
CA GLU A 217 -26.22 -3.96 27.31
C GLU A 217 -26.37 -4.92 26.10
N SER A 218 -27.00 -4.45 25.02
CA SER A 218 -27.19 -5.19 23.77
C SER A 218 -26.11 -4.96 22.69
N GLU A 219 -25.20 -4.04 22.93
CA GLU A 219 -24.16 -3.65 21.97
C GLU A 219 -22.81 -4.30 22.32
N ARG A 220 -21.99 -4.55 21.31
CA ARG A 220 -20.65 -5.15 21.48
C ARG A 220 -19.51 -4.15 21.35
N TYR A 221 -19.73 -3.05 20.62
CA TYR A 221 -18.70 -2.08 20.24
C TYR A 221 -18.96 -0.72 20.88
N PHE A 222 -17.88 0.06 21.05
CA PHE A 222 -17.99 1.48 21.33
C PHE A 222 -18.69 2.17 20.16
N ALA A 223 -19.39 3.26 20.41
CA ALA A 223 -20.08 4.01 19.36
C ALA A 223 -19.61 5.46 19.34
N LEU A 224 -19.32 5.97 18.13
CA LEU A 224 -19.01 7.38 17.93
C LEU A 224 -20.27 8.21 18.14
N LEU A 225 -20.21 9.18 19.06
CA LEU A 225 -21.30 10.12 19.32
C LEU A 225 -21.18 11.37 18.44
N ARG A 226 -20.00 11.98 18.42
CA ARG A 226 -19.73 13.21 17.71
C ARG A 226 -18.42 13.11 16.95
N VAL A 227 -18.41 13.52 15.69
CA VAL A 227 -17.21 13.71 14.89
C VAL A 227 -16.64 15.09 15.23
N GLU A 228 -15.37 15.13 15.64
CA GLU A 228 -14.68 16.39 15.99
C GLU A 228 -13.64 16.77 14.95
N ALA A 229 -12.97 15.79 14.36
CA ALA A 229 -12.03 16.04 13.28
C ALA A 229 -12.05 14.90 12.25
N ILE A 230 -11.76 15.25 11.00
CA ILE A 230 -11.56 14.31 9.89
C ILE A 230 -10.20 14.62 9.27
N ASN A 231 -9.32 13.59 9.22
CA ASN A 231 -7.92 13.74 8.79
C ASN A 231 -7.15 14.83 9.55
N GLY A 232 -7.53 15.09 10.82
CA GLY A 232 -6.93 16.10 11.67
C GLY A 232 -7.42 17.54 11.42
N GLU A 233 -8.45 17.73 10.59
CA GLU A 233 -9.02 19.02 10.24
C GLU A 233 -10.52 19.07 10.58
N ASP A 234 -11.11 20.28 10.56
CA ASP A 234 -12.52 20.49 10.86
C ASP A 234 -13.42 19.66 9.94
N PRO A 235 -14.45 18.96 10.47
CA PRO A 235 -15.36 18.15 9.68
C PRO A 235 -16.10 18.92 8.55
N GLU A 236 -16.30 20.22 8.68
CA GLU A 236 -16.96 21.02 7.64
C GLU A 236 -16.12 21.13 6.36
N ARG A 237 -14.80 21.07 6.50
CA ARG A 237 -13.86 21.15 5.37
C ARG A 237 -14.00 20.01 4.37
N ILE A 238 -14.54 18.87 4.76
CA ILE A 238 -14.72 17.71 3.85
C ILE A 238 -15.63 18.05 2.65
N THR A 239 -16.53 19.04 2.81
CA THR A 239 -17.45 19.48 1.73
C THR A 239 -16.73 20.26 0.63
N GLU A 240 -15.57 20.82 0.93
CA GLU A 240 -14.74 21.59 0.00
C GLU A 240 -13.72 20.70 -0.73
N VAL A 241 -13.53 19.48 -0.25
CA VAL A 241 -12.49 18.56 -0.73
C VAL A 241 -12.96 17.82 -1.98
N THR A 242 -12.18 17.94 -3.06
CA THR A 242 -12.40 17.20 -4.31
C THR A 242 -11.92 15.74 -4.16
N ASN A 243 -12.66 14.79 -4.75
CA ASN A 243 -12.28 13.38 -4.72
C ASN A 243 -10.94 13.16 -5.43
N PHE A 244 -10.14 12.22 -4.93
CA PHE A 244 -8.82 11.89 -5.48
C PHE A 244 -8.85 11.55 -6.98
N GLU A 245 -9.89 10.86 -7.43
CA GLU A 245 -10.05 10.46 -8.82
C GLU A 245 -10.33 11.63 -9.76
N ASP A 246 -10.91 12.72 -9.25
CA ASP A 246 -11.29 13.92 -10.00
C ASP A 246 -10.17 14.99 -10.03
N LEU A 247 -9.11 14.80 -9.21
CA LEU A 247 -7.96 15.71 -9.14
C LEU A 247 -7.04 15.58 -10.34
N THR A 248 -6.44 16.71 -10.78
CA THR A 248 -5.58 16.78 -11.99
C THR A 248 -4.18 16.22 -11.72
N PRO A 249 -3.76 15.12 -12.38
CA PRO A 249 -2.44 14.52 -12.17
C PRO A 249 -1.34 15.28 -12.92
N LEU A 250 -0.23 15.56 -12.25
CA LEU A 250 0.97 16.17 -12.80
C LEU A 250 2.20 15.25 -12.71
N HIS A 251 3.22 15.54 -13.51
CA HIS A 251 4.54 14.97 -13.31
C HIS A 251 5.17 15.50 -12.02
N PRO A 252 5.96 14.68 -11.30
CA PRO A 252 6.75 15.13 -10.16
C PRO A 252 7.71 16.27 -10.58
N LYS A 253 7.67 17.39 -9.83
CA LYS A 253 8.57 18.54 -10.03
C LYS A 253 9.39 18.86 -8.77
N THR A 254 8.94 18.40 -7.61
CA THR A 254 9.62 18.62 -6.32
C THR A 254 10.31 17.34 -5.92
N ARG A 255 11.63 17.39 -5.70
CA ARG A 255 12.44 16.23 -5.30
C ARG A 255 12.41 16.03 -3.78
N PHE A 256 12.39 14.76 -3.34
CA PHE A 256 12.83 14.38 -2.02
C PHE A 256 14.36 14.35 -2.01
N ILE A 257 14.99 15.05 -1.09
CA ILE A 257 16.42 14.97 -0.85
C ILE A 257 16.63 13.89 0.21
N LEU A 258 17.36 12.83 -0.16
CA LEU A 258 17.65 11.71 0.76
C LEU A 258 19.00 11.88 1.47
N GLU A 259 19.86 12.74 0.99
CA GLU A 259 21.12 13.07 1.64
C GLU A 259 20.85 13.67 3.04
N THR A 260 21.32 12.99 4.10
CA THR A 260 21.13 13.42 5.51
C THR A 260 22.43 13.67 6.23
N ASP A 261 23.42 12.82 6.03
CA ASP A 261 24.73 12.84 6.69
C ASP A 261 25.84 12.51 5.69
N THR A 262 27.03 13.08 5.91
CA THR A 262 28.23 12.82 5.09
C THR A 262 28.57 11.33 5.00
N LYS A 263 28.30 10.56 6.06
CA LYS A 263 28.64 9.15 6.15
C LYS A 263 27.58 8.22 5.52
N GLU A 264 26.36 8.72 5.26
CA GLU A 264 25.28 7.91 4.67
C GLU A 264 25.38 7.88 3.14
N LEU A 265 26.36 7.14 2.65
CA LEU A 265 26.67 7.07 1.22
C LEU A 265 25.54 6.44 0.39
N ASN A 266 24.75 5.53 0.96
CA ASN A 266 23.68 4.86 0.21
C ASN A 266 22.66 5.87 -0.30
N MET A 267 22.22 6.78 0.57
CA MET A 267 21.22 7.78 0.23
C MET A 267 21.78 8.84 -0.71
N ARG A 268 23.06 9.21 -0.55
CA ARG A 268 23.76 10.09 -1.47
C ARG A 268 23.85 9.50 -2.88
N ILE A 269 24.11 8.20 -2.99
CA ILE A 269 24.15 7.50 -4.28
C ILE A 269 22.76 7.44 -4.91
N VAL A 270 21.70 7.13 -4.12
CA VAL A 270 20.33 7.13 -4.63
C VAL A 270 19.94 8.49 -5.18
N ASP A 271 20.24 9.58 -4.47
CA ASP A 271 19.97 10.96 -4.93
C ASP A 271 20.62 11.30 -6.28
N LEU A 272 21.83 10.78 -6.53
CA LEU A 272 22.57 11.02 -7.79
C LEU A 272 22.07 10.13 -8.93
N VAL A 273 21.71 8.88 -8.60
CA VAL A 273 21.39 7.86 -9.61
C VAL A 273 19.89 7.81 -9.91
N THR A 274 19.05 7.99 -8.92
CA THR A 274 17.59 7.80 -9.07
C THR A 274 16.87 8.84 -8.21
N PRO A 275 16.87 10.12 -8.59
CA PRO A 275 16.18 11.16 -7.85
C PRO A 275 14.69 10.82 -7.73
N ILE A 276 14.15 10.96 -6.52
CA ILE A 276 12.76 10.63 -6.19
C ILE A 276 11.96 11.92 -6.07
N GLY A 277 10.90 12.04 -6.85
CA GLY A 277 9.99 13.19 -6.80
C GLY A 277 8.72 12.92 -6.00
N LYS A 278 8.13 13.97 -5.42
CA LYS A 278 6.79 13.93 -4.80
C LYS A 278 5.76 13.55 -5.86
N GLY A 279 5.14 12.36 -5.73
CA GLY A 279 4.25 11.77 -6.73
C GLY A 279 4.90 10.70 -7.62
N GLN A 280 6.09 10.23 -7.27
CA GLN A 280 6.84 9.22 -8.03
C GLN A 280 6.22 7.82 -7.89
N ARG A 281 6.24 7.05 -8.99
CA ARG A 281 5.97 5.60 -9.01
C ARG A 281 7.27 4.87 -9.26
N MET A 282 7.93 4.43 -8.19
CA MET A 282 9.25 3.83 -8.28
C MET A 282 9.22 2.35 -7.98
N LEU A 283 9.91 1.56 -8.79
CA LEU A 283 10.21 0.17 -8.52
C LEU A 283 11.64 0.02 -7.99
N ILE A 284 11.78 -0.64 -6.85
CA ILE A 284 13.06 -1.12 -6.33
C ILE A 284 13.18 -2.58 -6.75
N VAL A 285 13.92 -2.82 -7.81
CA VAL A 285 14.08 -4.14 -8.42
C VAL A 285 15.16 -4.90 -7.68
N ALA A 286 14.76 -5.91 -6.93
CA ALA A 286 15.64 -6.58 -5.99
C ALA A 286 15.66 -8.10 -6.17
N PRO A 287 16.78 -8.69 -6.58
CA PRO A 287 17.03 -10.11 -6.39
C PRO A 287 17.03 -10.48 -4.89
N PRO A 288 16.75 -11.73 -4.53
CA PRO A 288 16.77 -12.16 -3.14
C PRO A 288 18.13 -11.88 -2.46
N ARG A 289 18.11 -11.44 -1.19
CA ARG A 289 19.28 -11.18 -0.34
C ARG A 289 20.17 -10.03 -0.81
N THR A 290 19.63 -9.03 -1.48
CA THR A 290 20.38 -7.84 -1.94
C THR A 290 20.30 -6.64 -0.98
N GLY A 291 19.76 -6.81 0.22
CA GLY A 291 19.68 -5.73 1.23
C GLY A 291 18.54 -4.75 0.99
N LYS A 292 17.46 -5.18 0.31
CA LYS A 292 16.26 -4.36 0.03
C LYS A 292 15.68 -3.69 1.29
N THR A 293 15.50 -4.48 2.38
CA THR A 293 14.90 -4.02 3.65
C THR A 293 15.72 -2.90 4.29
N VAL A 294 17.05 -3.06 4.35
CA VAL A 294 17.97 -2.04 4.86
C VAL A 294 17.92 -0.76 4.02
N LEU A 295 17.81 -0.90 2.70
CA LEU A 295 17.69 0.25 1.80
C LEU A 295 16.37 0.99 2.04
N LEU A 296 15.25 0.28 2.19
CA LEU A 296 13.95 0.87 2.51
C LEU A 296 13.97 1.60 3.87
N GLN A 297 14.56 1.02 4.91
CA GLN A 297 14.73 1.66 6.22
C GLN A 297 15.49 2.98 6.12
N LYS A 298 16.58 2.99 5.34
CA LYS A 298 17.37 4.20 5.11
C LYS A 298 16.59 5.27 4.34
N ILE A 299 15.84 4.88 3.30
CA ILE A 299 14.94 5.79 2.57
C ILE A 299 13.88 6.36 3.52
N ALA A 300 13.22 5.52 4.32
CA ALA A 300 12.23 5.93 5.32
C ALA A 300 12.79 6.97 6.29
N ASN A 301 13.96 6.67 6.87
CA ASN A 301 14.61 7.54 7.84
C ASN A 301 15.07 8.88 7.22
N SER A 302 15.55 8.86 5.97
CA SER A 302 15.95 10.06 5.26
C SER A 302 14.74 10.96 4.95
N ILE A 303 13.65 10.39 4.47
CA ILE A 303 12.41 11.15 4.23
C ILE A 303 11.87 11.73 5.53
N SER A 304 11.77 10.94 6.61
CA SER A 304 11.29 11.41 7.91
C SER A 304 12.16 12.52 8.51
N LYS A 305 13.47 12.48 8.26
CA LYS A 305 14.43 13.48 8.78
C LYS A 305 14.36 14.79 8.01
N ASN A 306 14.30 14.71 6.68
CA ASN A 306 14.36 15.88 5.80
C ASN A 306 12.98 16.50 5.51
N ASN A 307 11.90 15.71 5.63
CA ASN A 307 10.52 16.10 5.33
C ASN A 307 9.57 15.64 6.44
N PRO A 308 9.63 16.23 7.64
CA PRO A 308 8.80 15.80 8.78
C PRO A 308 7.30 16.03 8.58
N GLU A 309 6.92 16.87 7.61
CA GLU A 309 5.53 17.16 7.22
C GLU A 309 4.89 16.02 6.42
N VAL A 310 5.69 15.11 5.88
CA VAL A 310 5.23 14.03 5.00
C VAL A 310 4.68 12.87 5.82
N ILE A 311 3.52 12.39 5.43
CA ILE A 311 2.93 11.19 6.02
C ILE A 311 3.60 9.97 5.39
N LEU A 312 4.40 9.25 6.17
CA LEU A 312 5.15 8.10 5.71
C LEU A 312 4.52 6.81 6.23
N ILE A 313 4.12 5.94 5.32
CA ILE A 313 3.54 4.63 5.60
C ILE A 313 4.44 3.55 5.02
N VAL A 314 4.80 2.56 5.83
CA VAL A 314 5.49 1.34 5.38
C VAL A 314 4.49 0.21 5.36
N LEU A 315 4.26 -0.36 4.20
CA LEU A 315 3.33 -1.48 4.00
C LEU A 315 4.11 -2.76 3.68
N LEU A 316 4.08 -3.70 4.62
CA LEU A 316 4.78 -4.99 4.52
C LEU A 316 3.76 -6.09 4.21
N ILE A 317 3.87 -6.73 3.04
CA ILE A 317 2.95 -7.78 2.58
C ILE A 317 3.67 -9.10 2.42
N ASP A 318 3.20 -10.12 3.15
CA ASP A 318 3.75 -11.49 3.12
C ASP A 318 5.25 -11.51 3.50
N GLU A 319 5.66 -10.57 4.39
CA GLU A 319 7.01 -10.51 4.95
C GLU A 319 7.09 -11.23 6.30
N ARG A 320 8.30 -11.42 6.81
CA ARG A 320 8.55 -12.15 8.04
C ARG A 320 8.29 -11.28 9.26
N PRO A 321 7.74 -11.84 10.37
CA PRO A 321 7.50 -11.08 11.61
C PRO A 321 8.75 -10.37 12.16
N GLU A 322 9.93 -11.00 12.05
CA GLU A 322 11.20 -10.38 12.47
C GLU A 322 11.58 -9.15 11.63
N GLU A 323 11.27 -9.15 10.31
CA GLU A 323 11.50 -7.98 9.43
C GLU A 323 10.50 -6.85 9.73
N VAL A 324 9.26 -7.20 10.13
CA VAL A 324 8.27 -6.23 10.59
C VAL A 324 8.75 -5.52 11.85
N THR A 325 9.13 -6.29 12.87
CA THR A 325 9.64 -5.74 14.15
C THR A 325 10.91 -4.89 13.95
N ASP A 326 11.78 -5.29 13.04
CA ASP A 326 12.98 -4.53 12.72
C ASP A 326 12.63 -3.19 12.05
N MET A 327 11.65 -3.18 11.15
CA MET A 327 11.15 -1.95 10.51
C MET A 327 10.50 -1.00 11.53
N GLU A 328 9.64 -1.51 12.42
CA GLU A 328 8.98 -0.73 13.48
C GLU A 328 9.99 -0.07 14.42
N ARG A 329 11.03 -0.81 14.82
CA ARG A 329 12.05 -0.30 15.75
C ARG A 329 13.00 0.71 15.14
N ASN A 330 13.28 0.59 13.85
CA ASN A 330 14.31 1.38 13.17
C ASN A 330 13.77 2.50 12.30
N THR A 331 12.44 2.70 12.22
CA THR A 331 11.82 3.78 11.44
C THR A 331 10.81 4.57 12.28
N LYS A 332 10.56 5.81 11.89
CA LYS A 332 9.51 6.67 12.47
C LYS A 332 8.24 6.69 11.61
N ALA A 333 8.11 5.75 10.71
CA ALA A 333 6.95 5.61 9.83
C ALA A 333 5.79 4.91 10.55
N GLU A 334 4.59 5.08 10.05
CA GLU A 334 3.49 4.17 10.36
C GLU A 334 3.75 2.85 9.65
N VAL A 335 4.06 1.79 10.39
CA VAL A 335 4.30 0.45 9.84
C VAL A 335 3.01 -0.35 9.91
N VAL A 336 2.53 -0.80 8.76
CA VAL A 336 1.35 -1.66 8.63
C VAL A 336 1.78 -2.94 7.94
N SER A 337 1.44 -4.07 8.51
CA SER A 337 1.92 -5.36 8.03
C SER A 337 0.82 -6.40 7.90
N SER A 338 1.05 -7.34 6.98
CA SER A 338 0.36 -8.62 6.94
C SER A 338 1.41 -9.68 6.63
N THR A 339 1.71 -10.50 7.65
CA THR A 339 2.83 -11.45 7.63
C THR A 339 2.50 -12.73 6.85
N PHE A 340 3.50 -13.53 6.53
CA PHE A 340 3.38 -14.71 5.65
C PHE A 340 2.46 -15.82 6.19
N ASP A 341 2.15 -15.80 7.48
CA ASP A 341 1.24 -16.73 8.16
C ASP A 341 -0.24 -16.33 8.01
N GLU A 342 -0.52 -15.13 7.50
CA GLU A 342 -1.88 -14.67 7.24
C GLU A 342 -2.38 -15.06 5.83
N PRO A 343 -3.70 -15.20 5.62
CA PRO A 343 -4.28 -15.55 4.33
C PRO A 343 -4.16 -14.40 3.31
N ALA A 344 -4.20 -14.74 2.01
CA ALA A 344 -4.10 -13.78 0.91
C ALA A 344 -5.17 -12.67 0.96
N SER A 345 -6.40 -13.00 1.39
CA SER A 345 -7.49 -12.04 1.59
C SER A 345 -7.11 -10.94 2.58
N ARG A 346 -6.33 -11.27 3.61
CA ARG A 346 -5.83 -10.31 4.59
C ARG A 346 -4.83 -9.34 3.98
N HIS A 347 -3.88 -9.84 3.18
CA HIS A 347 -2.92 -9.02 2.45
C HIS A 347 -3.62 -7.97 1.57
N VAL A 348 -4.67 -8.41 0.88
CA VAL A 348 -5.49 -7.53 0.03
C VAL A 348 -6.23 -6.48 0.85
N GLN A 349 -6.89 -6.88 1.95
CA GLN A 349 -7.64 -5.96 2.80
C GLN A 349 -6.76 -4.86 3.39
N VAL A 350 -5.59 -5.22 3.92
CA VAL A 350 -4.64 -4.25 4.49
C VAL A 350 -4.16 -3.27 3.43
N ALA A 351 -3.82 -3.76 2.24
CA ALA A 351 -3.37 -2.91 1.15
C ALA A 351 -4.48 -1.95 0.67
N GLU A 352 -5.73 -2.41 0.58
CA GLU A 352 -6.88 -1.57 0.23
C GLU A 352 -7.13 -0.49 1.29
N MET A 353 -7.00 -0.80 2.58
CA MET A 353 -7.13 0.18 3.66
C MET A 353 -6.04 1.26 3.60
N VAL A 354 -4.79 0.85 3.41
CA VAL A 354 -3.64 1.77 3.33
C VAL A 354 -3.77 2.72 2.14
N ILE A 355 -4.12 2.21 0.96
CA ILE A 355 -4.24 3.08 -0.23
C ILE A 355 -5.42 4.06 -0.12
N GLU A 356 -6.54 3.63 0.44
CA GLU A 356 -7.69 4.52 0.66
C GLU A 356 -7.35 5.59 1.72
N LYS A 357 -6.69 5.24 2.81
CA LYS A 357 -6.18 6.20 3.79
C LYS A 357 -5.23 7.22 3.15
N ALA A 358 -4.29 6.75 2.35
CA ALA A 358 -3.35 7.62 1.66
C ALA A 358 -4.05 8.60 0.71
N LYS A 359 -5.02 8.13 -0.08
CA LYS A 359 -5.83 9.01 -0.96
C LYS A 359 -6.58 10.07 -0.16
N ARG A 360 -7.20 9.70 0.98
CA ARG A 360 -7.92 10.65 1.84
C ARG A 360 -6.99 11.76 2.35
N TYR A 361 -5.78 11.44 2.77
CA TYR A 361 -4.81 12.48 3.18
C TYR A 361 -4.40 13.39 2.02
N VAL A 362 -4.20 12.82 0.83
CA VAL A 362 -3.80 13.59 -0.35
C VAL A 362 -4.91 14.54 -0.81
N GLU A 363 -6.17 14.16 -0.68
CA GLU A 363 -7.33 15.04 -0.93
C GLU A 363 -7.31 16.30 -0.04
N PHE A 364 -6.79 16.17 1.17
CA PHE A 364 -6.57 17.30 2.10
C PHE A 364 -5.24 18.04 1.86
N GLY A 365 -4.62 17.84 0.70
CA GLY A 365 -3.40 18.54 0.30
C GLY A 365 -2.11 18.04 0.98
N LYS A 366 -2.14 16.91 1.68
CA LYS A 366 -0.94 16.33 2.32
C LYS A 366 -0.08 15.58 1.32
N ASP A 367 1.23 15.57 1.54
CA ASP A 367 2.15 14.70 0.81
C ASP A 367 2.27 13.37 1.55
N VAL A 368 2.00 12.26 0.84
CA VAL A 368 2.02 10.91 1.39
C VAL A 368 3.05 10.06 0.65
N VAL A 369 3.82 9.28 1.38
CA VAL A 369 4.77 8.30 0.83
C VAL A 369 4.40 6.91 1.35
N ILE A 370 4.23 5.96 0.44
CA ILE A 370 4.06 4.53 0.76
C ILE A 370 5.31 3.79 0.31
N LEU A 371 5.98 3.13 1.26
CA LEU A 371 7.03 2.15 1.00
C LEU A 371 6.39 0.76 1.05
N LEU A 372 6.28 0.09 -0.10
CA LEU A 372 5.63 -1.21 -0.22
C LEU A 372 6.65 -2.34 -0.38
N ASP A 373 6.73 -3.23 0.56
CA ASP A 373 7.52 -4.45 0.48
C ASP A 373 6.63 -5.70 0.63
N SER A 374 6.23 -6.44 -0.44
CA SER A 374 6.61 -6.19 -1.82
C SER A 374 5.37 -6.16 -2.73
N ILE A 375 5.48 -5.43 -3.84
CA ILE A 375 4.43 -5.38 -4.86
C ILE A 375 4.23 -6.74 -5.54
N THR A 376 5.29 -7.53 -5.68
CA THR A 376 5.23 -8.89 -6.25
C THR A 376 4.34 -9.80 -5.40
N ARG A 377 4.51 -9.76 -4.07
CA ARG A 377 3.71 -10.57 -3.15
C ARG A 377 2.26 -10.08 -3.07
N LEU A 378 2.04 -8.77 -3.09
CA LEU A 378 0.71 -8.19 -3.20
C LEU A 378 -0.02 -8.66 -4.48
N ALA A 379 0.68 -8.65 -5.62
CA ALA A 379 0.12 -9.14 -6.87
C ALA A 379 -0.20 -10.65 -6.84
N ARG A 380 0.62 -11.45 -6.16
CA ARG A 380 0.34 -12.88 -5.91
C ARG A 380 -0.90 -13.08 -5.04
N ALA A 381 -1.07 -12.27 -3.99
CA ALA A 381 -2.25 -12.31 -3.12
C ALA A 381 -3.52 -12.01 -3.91
N TYR A 382 -3.51 -10.98 -4.74
CA TYR A 382 -4.63 -10.68 -5.64
C TYR A 382 -4.90 -11.79 -6.65
N ASN A 383 -3.85 -12.47 -7.16
CA ASN A 383 -4.03 -13.59 -8.09
C ASN A 383 -4.69 -14.81 -7.42
N THR A 384 -4.53 -14.96 -6.12
CA THR A 384 -5.18 -16.02 -5.33
C THR A 384 -6.63 -15.66 -4.98
N GLU A 385 -6.88 -14.38 -4.67
CA GLU A 385 -8.16 -13.91 -4.12
C GLU A 385 -9.21 -13.59 -5.21
N VAL A 386 -8.76 -13.09 -6.38
CA VAL A 386 -9.68 -12.70 -7.46
C VAL A 386 -10.30 -13.94 -8.13
N PRO A 387 -11.64 -13.97 -8.32
CA PRO A 387 -12.29 -15.05 -9.06
C PRO A 387 -11.66 -15.26 -10.44
N HIS A 388 -11.38 -16.50 -10.79
CA HIS A 388 -10.73 -16.83 -12.05
C HIS A 388 -11.56 -16.41 -13.27
N SER A 389 -10.94 -15.61 -14.15
CA SER A 389 -11.57 -15.16 -15.39
C SER A 389 -11.65 -16.25 -16.46
N GLY A 390 -10.96 -17.38 -16.27
CA GLY A 390 -10.76 -18.43 -17.26
C GLY A 390 -9.68 -18.11 -18.31
N LYS A 391 -9.08 -16.91 -18.26
CA LYS A 391 -7.98 -16.49 -19.14
C LYS A 391 -6.70 -16.37 -18.34
N ILE A 392 -5.84 -17.37 -18.45
CA ILE A 392 -4.57 -17.40 -17.73
C ILE A 392 -3.46 -16.90 -18.66
N LEU A 393 -2.71 -15.90 -18.21
CA LEU A 393 -1.50 -15.41 -18.86
C LEU A 393 -0.32 -16.34 -18.58
N THR A 394 0.79 -16.12 -19.29
CA THR A 394 2.06 -16.83 -19.02
C THR A 394 2.41 -16.70 -17.54
N GLY A 395 2.97 -17.77 -16.94
CA GLY A 395 3.33 -17.77 -15.52
C GLY A 395 2.17 -18.05 -14.55
N GLY A 396 0.96 -18.36 -15.04
CA GLY A 396 -0.17 -18.71 -14.17
C GLY A 396 -0.89 -17.50 -13.55
N VAL A 397 -0.75 -16.33 -14.14
CA VAL A 397 -1.42 -15.10 -13.71
C VAL A 397 -2.78 -14.98 -14.39
N ASP A 398 -3.87 -14.78 -13.63
CA ASP A 398 -5.17 -14.47 -14.20
C ASP A 398 -5.16 -13.08 -14.84
N ALA A 399 -5.82 -12.94 -16.01
CA ALA A 399 -5.84 -11.69 -16.76
C ALA A 399 -6.40 -10.49 -15.99
N ASN A 400 -7.31 -10.73 -15.02
CA ASN A 400 -7.92 -9.68 -14.19
C ASN A 400 -7.17 -9.44 -12.87
N ALA A 401 -6.32 -10.37 -12.43
CA ALA A 401 -5.67 -10.32 -11.13
C ALA A 401 -4.78 -9.09 -10.93
N LEU A 402 -4.11 -8.64 -11.99
CA LEU A 402 -3.19 -7.50 -11.91
C LEU A 402 -3.87 -6.12 -12.01
N GLN A 403 -5.17 -6.04 -12.29
CA GLN A 403 -5.86 -4.74 -12.43
C GLN A 403 -5.85 -3.93 -11.14
N LYS A 404 -6.21 -4.54 -9.99
CA LYS A 404 -6.24 -3.85 -8.70
C LYS A 404 -4.83 -3.44 -8.23
N PRO A 405 -3.81 -4.33 -8.25
CA PRO A 405 -2.43 -3.94 -7.94
C PRO A 405 -1.88 -2.83 -8.85
N LYS A 406 -2.20 -2.84 -10.14
CA LYS A 406 -1.84 -1.75 -11.05
C LYS A 406 -2.52 -0.44 -10.70
N ARG A 407 -3.80 -0.48 -10.30
CA ARG A 407 -4.50 0.72 -9.81
C ARG A 407 -3.89 1.23 -8.51
N PHE A 408 -3.51 0.33 -7.60
CA PHE A 408 -2.80 0.69 -6.38
C PHE A 408 -1.51 1.46 -6.73
N PHE A 409 -0.63 0.87 -7.51
CA PHE A 409 0.64 1.49 -7.90
C PHE A 409 0.44 2.73 -8.78
N GLY A 410 -0.52 2.70 -9.69
CA GLY A 410 -0.89 3.80 -10.58
C GLY A 410 -1.55 5.00 -9.87
N ALA A 411 -1.99 4.83 -8.62
CA ALA A 411 -2.51 5.94 -7.82
C ALA A 411 -1.43 6.96 -7.47
N ALA A 412 -0.15 6.57 -7.44
CA ALA A 412 0.93 7.50 -7.17
C ALA A 412 1.01 8.59 -8.25
N ARG A 413 0.85 9.86 -7.82
CA ARG A 413 0.86 11.05 -8.65
C ARG A 413 1.07 12.32 -7.83
N LYS A 414 1.59 13.37 -8.45
CA LYS A 414 1.50 14.74 -7.94
C LYS A 414 0.19 15.34 -8.45
N LEU A 415 -0.46 16.15 -7.63
CA LEU A 415 -1.72 16.82 -7.98
C LEU A 415 -1.50 18.32 -8.15
N GLU A 416 -2.29 18.94 -9.03
CA GLU A 416 -2.22 20.37 -9.31
C GLU A 416 -2.77 21.18 -8.12
N GLU A 417 -3.84 20.70 -7.54
CA GLU A 417 -4.57 21.32 -6.43
C GLU A 417 -3.81 21.24 -5.09
N GLY A 418 -2.72 20.51 -5.05
CA GLY A 418 -1.90 20.28 -3.86
C GLY A 418 -1.80 18.80 -3.51
N GLY A 419 -0.94 18.49 -2.54
CA GLY A 419 -0.67 17.13 -2.13
C GLY A 419 0.04 16.26 -3.16
N SER A 420 0.51 15.10 -2.74
CA SER A 420 1.08 14.09 -3.62
C SER A 420 0.99 12.70 -2.98
N LEU A 421 0.86 11.68 -3.81
CA LEU A 421 1.02 10.29 -3.41
C LEU A 421 2.25 9.71 -4.11
N THR A 422 3.25 9.32 -3.34
CA THR A 422 4.47 8.68 -3.82
C THR A 422 4.46 7.21 -3.39
N ILE A 423 4.73 6.30 -4.32
CA ILE A 423 4.80 4.86 -3.99
C ILE A 423 6.14 4.30 -4.46
N LEU A 424 6.91 3.76 -3.52
CA LEU A 424 8.15 3.05 -3.75
C LEU A 424 7.89 1.57 -3.44
N GLY A 425 7.73 0.75 -4.50
CA GLY A 425 7.42 -0.67 -4.34
C GLY A 425 8.60 -1.55 -4.66
N THR A 426 8.89 -2.54 -3.83
CA THR A 426 9.90 -3.55 -4.14
C THR A 426 9.34 -4.60 -5.09
N ALA A 427 10.04 -4.85 -6.18
CA ALA A 427 9.75 -5.91 -7.13
C ALA A 427 10.80 -7.02 -7.00
N LEU A 428 10.35 -8.23 -6.74
CA LEU A 428 11.23 -9.39 -6.61
C LEU A 428 11.52 -9.96 -8.00
N VAL A 429 12.80 -10.10 -8.32
CA VAL A 429 13.29 -10.68 -9.58
C VAL A 429 14.26 -11.81 -9.27
N ASP A 430 14.61 -12.63 -10.28
CA ASP A 430 15.52 -13.78 -10.15
C ASP A 430 15.11 -14.79 -9.07
N THR A 431 13.82 -14.94 -8.85
CA THR A 431 13.26 -15.91 -7.89
C THR A 431 13.12 -17.32 -8.49
N GLY A 432 13.32 -17.47 -9.80
CA GLY A 432 13.03 -18.69 -10.54
C GLY A 432 11.54 -18.91 -10.84
N SER A 433 10.67 -17.96 -10.48
CA SER A 433 9.23 -17.99 -10.74
C SER A 433 8.87 -17.20 -12.00
N LYS A 434 8.31 -17.89 -13.01
CA LYS A 434 7.77 -17.21 -14.20
C LYS A 434 6.63 -16.24 -13.88
N MET A 435 5.91 -16.46 -12.80
CA MET A 435 4.88 -15.53 -12.33
C MET A 435 5.49 -14.18 -11.96
N ASP A 436 6.61 -14.18 -11.24
CA ASP A 436 7.27 -12.94 -10.80
C ASP A 436 7.84 -12.16 -11.98
N GLU A 437 8.35 -12.85 -12.99
CA GLU A 437 8.82 -12.21 -14.23
C GLU A 437 7.67 -11.48 -14.94
N VAL A 438 6.50 -12.12 -15.07
CA VAL A 438 5.31 -11.50 -15.66
C VAL A 438 4.84 -10.31 -14.81
N ILE A 439 4.76 -10.47 -13.50
CA ILE A 439 4.38 -9.39 -12.58
C ILE A 439 5.35 -8.20 -12.74
N PHE A 440 6.65 -8.44 -12.73
CA PHE A 440 7.65 -7.40 -12.88
C PHE A 440 7.48 -6.62 -14.19
N GLU A 441 7.37 -7.31 -15.33
CA GLU A 441 7.21 -6.64 -16.65
C GLU A 441 5.92 -5.81 -16.71
N GLU A 442 4.83 -6.27 -16.09
CA GLU A 442 3.57 -5.55 -16.05
C GLU A 442 3.63 -4.27 -15.18
N PHE A 443 4.43 -4.27 -14.10
CA PHE A 443 4.64 -3.09 -13.26
C PHE A 443 5.71 -2.14 -13.82
N LYS A 444 6.73 -2.66 -14.50
CA LYS A 444 7.75 -1.87 -15.17
C LYS A 444 7.15 -0.88 -16.17
N GLY A 445 6.10 -1.31 -16.90
CA GLY A 445 5.34 -0.44 -17.79
C GLY A 445 4.57 0.69 -17.08
N THR A 446 4.22 0.49 -15.80
CA THR A 446 3.45 1.46 -14.99
C THR A 446 4.35 2.44 -14.23
N GLY A 447 5.56 2.01 -13.85
CA GLY A 447 6.54 2.81 -13.13
C GLY A 447 7.13 3.95 -13.96
N ASN A 448 7.63 4.98 -13.26
CA ASN A 448 8.36 6.10 -13.85
C ASN A 448 9.74 6.31 -13.20
N ALA A 449 10.19 5.39 -12.35
CA ALA A 449 11.55 5.29 -11.84
C ALA A 449 11.87 3.83 -11.48
N GLU A 450 13.11 3.44 -11.66
CA GLU A 450 13.59 2.09 -11.33
C GLU A 450 14.94 2.20 -10.63
N LEU A 451 15.07 1.52 -9.47
CA LEU A 451 16.31 1.35 -8.74
C LEU A 451 16.65 -0.13 -8.71
N HIS A 452 17.64 -0.53 -9.47
CA HIS A 452 18.06 -1.92 -9.61
C HIS A 452 19.13 -2.28 -8.59
N LEU A 453 18.92 -3.40 -7.86
CA LEU A 453 19.94 -4.01 -7.00
C LEU A 453 20.57 -5.20 -7.72
N ASP A 454 21.89 -5.34 -7.57
CA ASP A 454 22.66 -6.38 -8.25
C ASP A 454 23.29 -7.35 -7.25
N ARG A 455 23.00 -8.65 -7.41
CA ARG A 455 23.55 -9.71 -6.57
C ARG A 455 25.07 -9.84 -6.68
N ARG A 456 25.67 -9.52 -7.85
CA ARG A 456 27.13 -9.57 -8.07
C ARG A 456 27.87 -8.64 -7.10
N LEU A 457 27.28 -7.50 -6.74
CA LEU A 457 27.82 -6.56 -5.75
C LEU A 457 27.80 -7.18 -4.35
N VAL A 458 26.69 -7.85 -4.00
CA VAL A 458 26.55 -8.53 -2.70
C VAL A 458 27.57 -9.66 -2.55
N ASP A 459 27.76 -10.46 -3.60
CA ASP A 459 28.73 -11.56 -3.59
C ASP A 459 30.16 -11.05 -3.34
N LYS A 460 30.49 -9.84 -3.82
CA LYS A 460 31.74 -9.12 -3.54
C LYS A 460 31.73 -8.28 -2.27
N ARG A 461 30.64 -8.28 -1.49
CA ARG A 461 30.48 -7.46 -0.27
C ARG A 461 30.57 -5.95 -0.49
N VAL A 462 30.18 -5.48 -1.68
CA VAL A 462 30.10 -4.07 -2.02
C VAL A 462 28.71 -3.53 -1.73
N TRP A 463 28.62 -2.49 -0.91
CA TRP A 463 27.36 -1.86 -0.51
C TRP A 463 27.42 -0.34 -0.75
N PRO A 464 26.29 0.29 -1.18
CA PRO A 464 25.00 -0.34 -1.54
C PRO A 464 25.10 -1.18 -2.80
N ALA A 465 24.28 -2.25 -2.89
CA ALA A 465 24.29 -3.15 -4.04
C ALA A 465 23.47 -2.59 -5.23
N ILE A 466 23.68 -1.31 -5.58
CA ILE A 466 22.93 -0.59 -6.61
C ILE A 466 23.64 -0.74 -7.98
N ASP A 467 22.93 -1.21 -8.98
CA ASP A 467 23.37 -1.14 -10.37
C ASP A 467 23.04 0.26 -10.92
N ILE A 468 24.07 1.08 -11.05
CA ILE A 468 23.94 2.48 -11.49
C ILE A 468 23.45 2.56 -12.95
N ASN A 469 23.90 1.63 -13.80
CA ASN A 469 23.59 1.67 -15.22
C ASN A 469 22.15 1.29 -15.54
N SER A 470 21.59 0.34 -14.79
CA SER A 470 20.21 -0.10 -14.94
C SER A 470 19.20 0.78 -14.19
N SER A 471 19.67 1.67 -13.30
CA SER A 471 18.83 2.52 -12.46
C SER A 471 18.60 3.90 -13.09
N GLY A 472 17.42 4.48 -12.86
CA GLY A 472 17.13 5.83 -13.33
C GLY A 472 15.70 6.28 -13.08
N THR A 473 15.49 7.59 -13.22
CA THR A 473 14.19 8.25 -13.12
C THR A 473 13.80 8.83 -14.48
N ARG A 474 12.58 8.54 -14.94
CA ARG A 474 12.04 9.15 -16.16
C ARG A 474 11.75 10.62 -15.89
N ARG A 475 12.14 11.48 -16.85
CA ARG A 475 11.97 12.93 -16.77
C ARG A 475 12.65 13.55 -15.55
N GLU A 476 13.87 13.08 -15.24
CA GLU A 476 14.70 13.64 -14.17
C GLU A 476 15.03 15.11 -14.37
N GLU A 477 14.91 15.62 -15.61
CA GLU A 477 15.05 17.04 -15.95
C GLU A 477 14.01 17.95 -15.25
N LEU A 478 12.91 17.39 -14.74
CA LEU A 478 11.92 18.14 -13.97
C LEU A 478 12.24 18.20 -12.47
N LEU A 479 13.18 17.36 -12.00
CA LEU A 479 13.55 17.21 -10.59
C LEU A 479 14.90 17.83 -10.26
N LEU A 480 15.78 17.95 -11.26
CA LEU A 480 17.14 18.44 -11.10
C LEU A 480 17.28 19.84 -11.68
N ASP A 481 18.11 20.67 -11.04
CA ASP A 481 18.53 21.95 -11.64
C ASP A 481 19.30 21.69 -12.94
N PRO A 482 19.19 22.54 -13.98
CA PRO A 482 19.86 22.33 -15.26
C PRO A 482 21.38 22.11 -15.16
N LYS A 483 22.07 22.78 -14.23
CA LYS A 483 23.50 22.59 -14.00
C LYS A 483 23.79 21.25 -13.31
N GLU A 484 22.99 20.90 -12.32
CA GLU A 484 23.08 19.59 -11.64
C GLU A 484 22.86 18.46 -12.65
N LEU A 485 21.84 18.57 -13.51
CA LEU A 485 21.51 17.61 -14.55
C LEU A 485 22.67 17.38 -15.52
N GLU A 486 23.32 18.45 -15.98
CA GLU A 486 24.48 18.35 -16.87
C GLU A 486 25.63 17.56 -16.22
N LEU A 487 25.92 17.83 -14.95
CA LEU A 487 26.96 17.13 -14.19
C LEU A 487 26.60 15.66 -13.93
N VAL A 488 25.35 15.37 -13.60
CA VAL A 488 24.86 14.00 -13.46
C VAL A 488 24.97 13.25 -14.79
N TYR A 489 24.68 13.87 -15.93
CA TYR A 489 24.85 13.22 -17.23
C TYR A 489 26.32 12.96 -17.58
N ARG A 490 27.25 13.85 -17.20
CA ARG A 490 28.68 13.60 -17.34
C ARG A 490 29.11 12.42 -16.46
N LEU A 491 28.65 12.38 -15.18
CA LEU A 491 28.91 11.27 -14.27
C LEU A 491 28.42 9.94 -14.86
N ARG A 492 27.18 9.90 -15.35
CA ARG A 492 26.61 8.69 -15.94
C ARG A 492 27.39 8.20 -17.15
N ARG A 493 27.88 9.10 -18.02
CA ARG A 493 28.75 8.72 -19.16
C ARG A 493 30.00 8.01 -18.68
N VAL A 494 30.68 8.57 -17.68
CA VAL A 494 31.91 7.95 -17.16
C VAL A 494 31.63 6.57 -16.55
N LEU A 495 30.52 6.42 -15.84
CA LEU A 495 30.16 5.17 -15.17
C LEU A 495 29.59 4.11 -16.14
N SER A 496 28.98 4.51 -17.26
CA SER A 496 28.35 3.59 -18.23
C SER A 496 29.34 2.64 -18.91
N ASP A 497 30.60 3.06 -19.06
CA ASP A 497 31.65 2.25 -19.70
C ASP A 497 32.29 1.23 -18.73
N MET A 498 31.91 1.29 -17.45
CA MET A 498 32.45 0.43 -16.39
C MET A 498 31.51 -0.73 -16.06
N ASN A 499 32.07 -1.82 -15.55
CA ASN A 499 31.21 -2.86 -14.98
C ASN A 499 30.55 -2.35 -13.67
N PRO A 500 29.38 -2.91 -13.28
CA PRO A 500 28.62 -2.39 -12.11
C PRO A 500 29.44 -2.34 -10.81
N VAL A 501 30.41 -3.26 -10.62
CA VAL A 501 31.23 -3.29 -9.40
C VAL A 501 32.23 -2.13 -9.40
N GLU A 502 32.94 -1.93 -10.50
CA GLU A 502 33.91 -0.84 -10.63
C GLU A 502 33.21 0.52 -10.56
N ALA A 503 32.04 0.64 -11.18
CA ALA A 503 31.26 1.89 -11.16
C ALA A 503 30.86 2.29 -9.73
N ILE A 504 30.33 1.35 -8.93
CA ILE A 504 29.91 1.65 -7.56
C ILE A 504 31.09 1.90 -6.63
N GLU A 505 32.19 1.15 -6.77
CA GLU A 505 33.42 1.34 -5.97
C GLU A 505 34.08 2.69 -6.28
N LEU A 506 34.16 3.08 -7.56
CA LEU A 506 34.68 4.39 -7.95
C LEU A 506 33.81 5.52 -7.36
N LEU A 507 32.49 5.43 -7.55
CA LEU A 507 31.56 6.45 -7.07
C LEU A 507 31.64 6.58 -5.55
N ARG A 508 31.62 5.47 -4.83
CA ARG A 508 31.73 5.41 -3.38
C ARG A 508 33.05 6.02 -2.90
N GLY A 509 34.20 5.60 -3.46
CA GLY A 509 35.51 6.10 -3.08
C GLY A 509 35.72 7.59 -3.35
N ARG A 510 34.97 8.18 -4.32
CA ARG A 510 34.96 9.62 -4.56
C ARG A 510 34.03 10.34 -3.58
N LEU A 511 32.83 9.81 -3.29
CA LEU A 511 31.87 10.39 -2.36
C LEU A 511 32.37 10.40 -0.90
N GLU A 512 33.14 9.40 -0.49
CA GLU A 512 33.76 9.34 0.85
C GLU A 512 34.69 10.53 1.13
N LYS A 513 35.29 11.11 0.10
CA LYS A 513 36.25 12.24 0.21
C LYS A 513 35.57 13.61 0.28
N VAL A 514 34.27 13.67 0.02
CA VAL A 514 33.54 14.94 -0.14
C VAL A 514 32.29 14.93 0.75
N PRO A 515 32.02 16.00 1.51
CA PRO A 515 30.95 16.00 2.50
C PRO A 515 29.53 16.02 1.93
N SER A 516 29.33 16.48 0.67
CA SER A 516 28.00 16.55 0.05
C SER A 516 27.99 16.24 -1.45
N ASN A 517 26.83 15.86 -1.98
CA ASN A 517 26.63 15.61 -3.40
C ASN A 517 26.89 16.88 -4.24
N ALA A 518 26.47 18.03 -3.75
CA ALA A 518 26.71 19.30 -4.44
C ALA A 518 28.22 19.59 -4.62
N GLN A 519 29.01 19.40 -3.57
CA GLN A 519 30.47 19.57 -3.65
C GLN A 519 31.12 18.49 -4.52
N PHE A 520 30.62 17.26 -4.48
CA PHE A 520 31.09 16.19 -5.35
C PHE A 520 30.89 16.56 -6.85
N LEU A 521 29.69 16.98 -7.22
CA LEU A 521 29.39 17.37 -8.58
C LEU A 521 30.20 18.60 -9.05
N MET A 522 30.39 19.59 -8.16
CA MET A 522 31.26 20.75 -8.45
C MET A 522 32.71 20.35 -8.66
N SER A 523 33.23 19.36 -7.94
CA SER A 523 34.61 18.89 -8.10
C SER A 523 34.86 18.24 -9.45
N MET A 524 33.83 17.71 -10.11
CA MET A 524 33.94 17.12 -11.45
C MET A 524 34.12 18.14 -12.58
N ASN A 525 33.88 19.42 -12.30
CA ASN A 525 34.12 20.50 -13.29
C ASN A 525 35.56 21.01 -13.30
N LEU A 526 36.39 20.58 -12.34
CA LEU A 526 37.77 21.06 -12.20
C LEU A 526 38.80 20.12 -12.81
N ASP A 527 38.37 18.92 -13.22
CA ASP A 527 39.16 17.93 -13.98
C ASP A 527 38.65 17.83 -15.43
#